data_1be9777baa643c75b8378392b0345604
#
_entry.id   1be9777baa643c75b8378392b0345604
#
_cell.length_a   1.000
_cell.length_b   1.000
_cell.length_c   1.000
_cell.angle_alpha   90.00
_cell.angle_beta   90.00
_cell.angle_gamma   90.00
#
_symmetry.space_group_name_H-M   'P 1'
#
loop_
_entity.id
_entity.type
_entity.pdbx_description
1 polymer ?
#
loop_
_entity_poly.entity_id
_entity_poly.type
_entity_poly.pdbx_seq_one_letter_code
_entity_poly.pdbx_strand_id
1 'polypeptide(L)'
;MRWAAILTLGALLGCNVPFMGDCTTLFAIVPLTVVDTSGAPVSTLSIVDTVSRTHQGFTNMQSPNPAGWYDVFDDGDRGFIRPTGETIKVYGSQGVTPKFSATFVVAAGDCHVTKVSGPDTVVVH
;
A
#
# COMPACT_ATOMS: atom_id res chain seq x y z
N MET A 1 54.27 50.09 7.21
CA MET A 1 53.27 49.48 6.33
C MET A 1 52.88 48.13 6.90
N ARG A 2 51.70 48.01 7.50
CA ARG A 2 51.24 46.77 8.15
C ARG A 2 50.12 46.19 7.27
N TRP A 3 50.38 45.05 6.68
CA TRP A 3 49.40 44.33 5.90
C TRP A 3 48.57 43.44 6.85
N ALA A 4 47.30 43.71 6.98
CA ALA A 4 46.36 42.88 7.73
C ALA A 4 45.81 41.82 6.76
N ALA A 5 46.13 40.55 7.03
CA ALA A 5 45.55 39.42 6.35
C ALA A 5 44.16 39.13 6.93
N ILE A 6 43.11 39.31 6.13
CA ILE A 6 41.76 38.96 6.45
C ILE A 6 41.59 37.48 6.08
N LEU A 7 41.51 36.62 7.11
CA LEU A 7 41.11 35.22 7.01
C LEU A 7 39.59 35.16 6.90
N THR A 8 39.08 34.95 5.70
CA THR A 8 37.67 34.61 5.47
C THR A 8 37.43 33.15 5.87
N LEU A 9 36.76 32.97 7.02
CA LEU A 9 36.31 31.67 7.50
C LEU A 9 35.06 31.28 6.69
N GLY A 10 35.22 30.45 5.66
CA GLY A 10 34.14 29.88 4.90
C GLY A 10 33.35 28.90 5.75
N ALA A 11 32.17 29.30 6.19
CA ALA A 11 31.22 28.40 6.82
C ALA A 11 30.70 27.39 5.77
N LEU A 12 31.19 26.18 5.82
CA LEU A 12 30.62 25.03 5.12
C LEU A 12 29.25 24.73 5.74
N LEU A 13 28.20 25.33 5.21
CA LEU A 13 26.84 24.89 5.44
C LEU A 13 26.71 23.49 4.84
N GLY A 14 27.00 22.47 5.63
CA GLY A 14 26.66 21.11 5.30
C GLY A 14 25.15 21.01 5.12
N CYS A 15 24.70 20.86 3.87
CA CYS A 15 23.34 20.41 3.61
C CYS A 15 23.15 19.05 4.29
N ASN A 16 22.47 19.02 5.43
CA ASN A 16 21.90 17.79 5.95
C ASN A 16 20.84 17.34 4.95
N VAL A 17 21.25 16.55 3.96
CA VAL A 17 20.31 15.78 3.15
C VAL A 17 19.68 14.79 4.13
N PRO A 18 18.35 14.83 4.35
CA PRO A 18 17.73 13.82 5.18
C PRO A 18 18.08 12.47 4.55
N PHE A 19 18.66 11.60 5.36
CA PHE A 19 19.03 10.25 4.97
C PHE A 19 17.72 9.56 4.51
N MET A 20 17.47 9.54 3.20
CA MET A 20 16.45 8.69 2.63
C MET A 20 16.97 7.28 2.85
N GLY A 21 16.39 6.58 3.84
CA GLY A 21 16.70 5.18 4.08
C GLY A 21 16.59 4.44 2.75
N ASP A 22 17.57 3.57 2.46
CA ASP A 22 17.59 2.79 1.23
C ASP A 22 16.33 1.94 1.15
N CYS A 23 15.34 2.41 0.36
CA CYS A 23 14.16 1.62 0.06
C CYS A 23 14.60 0.38 -0.72
N THR A 24 14.13 -0.78 -0.31
CA THR A 24 14.35 -2.01 -1.09
C THR A 24 13.66 -1.88 -2.44
N THR A 25 14.22 -2.52 -3.47
CA THR A 25 13.61 -2.56 -4.81
C THR A 25 12.41 -3.50 -4.89
N LEU A 26 12.08 -4.20 -3.79
CA LEU A 26 10.93 -5.09 -3.71
C LEU A 26 9.65 -4.26 -3.59
N PHE A 27 8.72 -4.54 -4.48
CA PHE A 27 7.40 -3.92 -4.47
C PHE A 27 6.53 -4.61 -3.42
N ALA A 28 5.99 -3.85 -2.47
CA ALA A 28 5.13 -4.41 -1.43
C ALA A 28 3.67 -4.37 -1.86
N ILE A 29 2.97 -5.43 -1.54
CA ILE A 29 1.53 -5.61 -1.76
C ILE A 29 0.85 -6.06 -0.49
N VAL A 30 -0.43 -5.75 -0.36
CA VAL A 30 -1.32 -6.27 0.69
C VAL A 30 -2.22 -7.32 0.04
N PRO A 31 -1.95 -8.62 0.27
CA PRO A 31 -2.68 -9.68 -0.40
C PRO A 31 -3.97 -10.05 0.34
N LEU A 32 -4.92 -10.60 -0.42
CA LEU A 32 -6.12 -11.26 0.09
C LEU A 32 -6.34 -12.58 -0.67
N THR A 33 -6.52 -13.66 0.06
CA THR A 33 -6.93 -14.95 -0.50
C THR A 33 -8.44 -15.09 -0.44
N VAL A 34 -9.08 -15.48 -1.54
CA VAL A 34 -10.51 -15.76 -1.58
C VAL A 34 -10.75 -17.21 -1.93
N VAL A 35 -11.51 -17.88 -1.08
CA VAL A 35 -11.89 -19.29 -1.26
C VAL A 35 -13.40 -19.45 -1.18
N ASP A 36 -13.92 -20.52 -1.75
CA ASP A 36 -15.30 -20.93 -1.54
C ASP A 36 -15.46 -21.73 -0.24
N THR A 37 -16.69 -22.19 0.04
CA THR A 37 -17.00 -22.97 1.24
C THR A 37 -16.31 -24.34 1.29
N SER A 38 -15.81 -24.85 0.19
CA SER A 38 -15.00 -26.08 0.13
C SER A 38 -13.51 -25.81 0.35
N GLY A 39 -13.09 -24.54 0.42
CA GLY A 39 -11.70 -24.13 0.49
C GLY A 39 -11.02 -24.01 -0.88
N ALA A 40 -11.78 -24.17 -1.98
CA ALA A 40 -11.22 -24.02 -3.32
C ALA A 40 -11.03 -22.51 -3.66
N PRO A 41 -9.93 -22.14 -4.37
CA PRO A 41 -9.65 -20.76 -4.70
C PRO A 41 -10.68 -20.21 -5.70
N VAL A 42 -11.13 -18.98 -5.45
CA VAL A 42 -12.06 -18.25 -6.35
C VAL A 42 -11.30 -17.16 -7.08
N SER A 43 -11.15 -17.33 -8.41
CA SER A 43 -10.28 -16.48 -9.25
C SER A 43 -11.04 -15.59 -10.25
N THR A 44 -12.37 -15.52 -10.14
CA THR A 44 -13.22 -14.82 -11.12
C THR A 44 -13.87 -13.55 -10.58
N LEU A 45 -13.31 -12.99 -9.48
CA LEU A 45 -13.89 -11.82 -8.85
C LEU A 45 -13.27 -10.52 -9.39
N SER A 46 -14.09 -9.51 -9.50
CA SER A 46 -13.66 -8.12 -9.60
C SER A 46 -13.52 -7.55 -8.20
N ILE A 47 -12.36 -7.01 -7.88
CA ILE A 47 -12.06 -6.39 -6.59
C ILE A 47 -12.03 -4.88 -6.75
N VAL A 48 -12.75 -4.18 -5.88
CA VAL A 48 -12.73 -2.73 -5.79
C VAL A 48 -12.40 -2.34 -4.36
N ASP A 49 -11.37 -1.54 -4.20
CA ASP A 49 -10.93 -1.01 -2.92
C ASP A 49 -11.30 0.46 -2.81
N THR A 50 -11.70 0.89 -1.64
CA THR A 50 -12.08 2.29 -1.39
C THR A 50 -11.43 2.79 -0.12
N VAL A 51 -10.65 3.86 -0.23
CA VAL A 51 -10.12 4.59 0.93
C VAL A 51 -11.29 5.29 1.62
N SER A 52 -11.60 4.90 2.85
CA SER A 52 -12.81 5.35 3.55
C SER A 52 -12.85 6.86 3.77
N ARG A 53 -11.71 7.49 3.99
CA ARG A 53 -11.62 8.94 4.24
C ARG A 53 -11.88 9.78 2.98
N THR A 54 -11.33 9.37 1.84
CA THR A 54 -11.36 10.16 0.60
C THR A 54 -12.40 9.67 -0.39
N HIS A 55 -12.98 8.49 -0.14
CA HIS A 55 -13.84 7.77 -1.08
C HIS A 55 -13.17 7.48 -2.43
N GLN A 56 -11.83 7.53 -2.46
CA GLN A 56 -11.06 7.16 -3.63
C GLN A 56 -11.15 5.66 -3.83
N GLY A 57 -11.66 5.26 -4.99
CA GLY A 57 -11.77 3.86 -5.39
C GLY A 57 -10.63 3.44 -6.30
N PHE A 58 -10.18 2.21 -6.14
CA PHE A 58 -9.21 1.54 -6.99
C PHE A 58 -9.80 0.22 -7.46
N THR A 59 -9.60 -0.09 -8.74
CA THR A 59 -9.93 -1.41 -9.26
C THR A 59 -8.63 -2.19 -9.36
N ASN A 60 -8.49 -3.22 -8.54
CA ASN A 60 -7.31 -4.07 -8.55
C ASN A 60 -7.48 -5.22 -9.54
N MET A 61 -6.45 -5.42 -10.35
CA MET A 61 -6.39 -6.56 -11.21
C MET A 61 -6.09 -7.80 -10.37
N GLN A 62 -6.74 -8.89 -10.73
CA GLN A 62 -6.40 -10.18 -10.17
C GLN A 62 -4.91 -10.47 -10.38
N SER A 63 -4.21 -10.84 -9.32
CA SER A 63 -2.87 -11.40 -9.48
C SER A 63 -2.97 -12.74 -10.20
N PRO A 64 -2.22 -12.96 -11.27
CA PRO A 64 -2.35 -14.19 -12.05
C PRO A 64 -1.90 -15.45 -11.29
N ASN A 65 -1.24 -15.28 -10.14
CA ASN A 65 -0.65 -16.42 -9.43
C ASN A 65 -0.36 -16.07 -7.95
N PRO A 66 -0.79 -16.89 -6.97
CA PRO A 66 -1.61 -18.10 -7.10
C PRO A 66 -3.10 -17.82 -7.35
N ALA A 67 -3.85 -18.84 -7.77
CA ALA A 67 -5.30 -18.75 -7.96
C ALA A 67 -6.01 -18.32 -6.67
N GLY A 68 -7.03 -17.46 -6.78
CA GLY A 68 -7.78 -16.93 -5.63
C GLY A 68 -7.03 -15.86 -4.83
N TRP A 69 -5.87 -15.41 -5.29
CA TRP A 69 -5.05 -14.40 -4.64
C TRP A 69 -5.22 -13.04 -5.33
N TYR A 70 -5.49 -12.02 -4.54
CA TYR A 70 -5.78 -10.68 -5.01
C TYR A 70 -4.91 -9.66 -4.30
N ASP A 71 -4.42 -8.67 -5.05
CA ASP A 71 -3.79 -7.49 -4.48
C ASP A 71 -4.89 -6.53 -4.02
N VAL A 72 -4.94 -6.25 -2.72
CA VAL A 72 -5.89 -5.30 -2.16
C VAL A 72 -5.34 -3.89 -2.28
N PHE A 73 -4.06 -3.72 -1.98
CA PHE A 73 -3.37 -2.44 -1.98
C PHE A 73 -1.88 -2.65 -2.18
N ASP A 74 -1.22 -1.71 -2.86
CA ASP A 74 0.19 -1.85 -3.14
C ASP A 74 0.98 -0.52 -3.03
N ASP A 75 2.28 -0.57 -3.24
CA ASP A 75 3.17 0.59 -3.18
C ASP A 75 2.84 1.66 -4.23
N GLY A 76 2.20 1.31 -5.34
CA GLY A 76 1.72 2.25 -6.35
C GLY A 76 0.64 3.18 -5.81
N ASP A 77 -0.14 2.70 -4.86
CA ASP A 77 -1.25 3.43 -4.24
C ASP A 77 -0.82 4.17 -2.96
N ARG A 78 0.43 4.05 -2.53
CA ARG A 78 0.97 4.59 -1.27
C ARG A 78 0.67 6.07 -1.07
N GLY A 79 0.64 6.87 -2.14
CA GLY A 79 0.37 8.30 -2.08
C GLY A 79 -1.02 8.66 -1.53
N PHE A 80 -1.96 7.71 -1.47
CA PHE A 80 -3.31 7.91 -0.95
C PHE A 80 -3.45 7.50 0.52
N ILE A 81 -2.38 6.95 1.12
CA ILE A 81 -2.36 6.38 2.48
C ILE A 81 -1.56 7.28 3.41
N ARG A 82 -2.11 7.55 4.60
CA ARG A 82 -1.38 8.26 5.65
C ARG A 82 -0.39 7.32 6.35
N PRO A 83 0.75 7.83 6.83
CA PRO A 83 1.69 7.06 7.65
C PRO A 83 1.04 6.45 8.91
N THR A 84 0.05 7.14 9.49
CA THR A 84 -0.70 6.69 10.67
C THR A 84 -1.73 5.60 10.37
N GLY A 85 -1.98 5.31 9.10
CA GLY A 85 -2.94 4.32 8.64
C GLY A 85 -4.21 4.90 8.03
N GLU A 86 -4.77 4.16 7.11
CA GLU A 86 -6.05 4.41 6.46
C GLU A 86 -6.93 3.16 6.50
N THR A 87 -8.22 3.38 6.67
CA THR A 87 -9.21 2.32 6.52
C THR A 87 -9.56 2.14 5.05
N ILE A 88 -9.35 0.93 4.56
CA ILE A 88 -9.68 0.52 3.19
C ILE A 88 -10.85 -0.45 3.26
N LYS A 89 -11.91 -0.17 2.52
CA LYS A 89 -13.01 -1.11 2.30
C LYS A 89 -12.82 -1.82 0.98
N VAL A 90 -12.85 -3.13 1.03
CA VAL A 90 -12.63 -4.03 -0.11
C VAL A 90 -13.94 -4.71 -0.44
N TYR A 91 -14.34 -4.66 -1.69
CA TYR A 91 -15.54 -5.30 -2.21
C TYR A 91 -15.18 -6.26 -3.32
N GLY A 92 -15.62 -7.50 -3.21
CA GLY A 92 -15.50 -8.50 -4.26
C GLY A 92 -16.85 -8.80 -4.89
N SER A 93 -16.90 -8.82 -6.22
CA SER A 93 -18.12 -9.16 -6.98
C SER A 93 -17.82 -10.12 -8.12
N GLN A 94 -18.82 -10.91 -8.48
CA GLN A 94 -18.81 -11.74 -9.68
C GLN A 94 -19.84 -11.19 -10.65
N GLY A 95 -19.38 -10.56 -11.72
CA GLY A 95 -20.24 -9.72 -12.54
C GLY A 95 -20.85 -8.60 -11.68
N VAL A 96 -22.18 -8.53 -11.66
CA VAL A 96 -22.94 -7.54 -10.85
C VAL A 96 -23.31 -8.04 -9.45
N THR A 97 -22.97 -9.30 -9.12
CA THR A 97 -23.36 -9.92 -7.86
C THR A 97 -22.29 -9.69 -6.80
N PRO A 98 -22.58 -8.97 -5.71
CA PRO A 98 -21.67 -8.85 -4.57
C PRO A 98 -21.42 -10.22 -3.94
N LYS A 99 -20.15 -10.52 -3.64
CA LYS A 99 -19.74 -11.77 -3.00
C LYS A 99 -19.24 -11.57 -1.59
N PHE A 100 -18.49 -10.50 -1.36
CA PHE A 100 -18.02 -10.17 -0.01
C PHE A 100 -17.69 -8.67 0.12
N SER A 101 -17.57 -8.26 1.38
CA SER A 101 -16.88 -7.02 1.75
C SER A 101 -15.94 -7.30 2.92
N ALA A 102 -14.80 -6.63 2.94
CA ALA A 102 -13.82 -6.73 4.02
C ALA A 102 -13.27 -5.33 4.34
N THR A 103 -12.72 -5.18 5.55
CA THR A 103 -12.11 -3.93 5.98
C THR A 103 -10.66 -4.19 6.36
N PHE A 104 -9.79 -3.38 5.81
CA PHE A 104 -8.36 -3.37 6.10
C PHE A 104 -7.96 -2.06 6.74
N VAL A 105 -6.90 -2.07 7.52
CA VAL A 105 -6.13 -0.87 7.87
C VAL A 105 -4.75 -1.04 7.25
N VAL A 106 -4.36 -0.06 6.44
CA VAL A 106 -3.09 -0.04 5.72
C VAL A 106 -2.37 1.25 6.09
N ALA A 107 -1.09 1.17 6.38
CA ALA A 107 -0.24 2.32 6.67
C ALA A 107 0.81 2.51 5.58
N ALA A 108 1.14 3.76 5.26
CA ALA A 108 2.25 4.07 4.37
C ALA A 108 3.52 4.31 5.20
N GLY A 109 4.45 3.38 5.14
CA GLY A 109 5.81 3.60 5.63
C GLY A 109 6.61 4.50 4.67
N ASP A 110 7.87 4.74 4.99
CA ASP A 110 8.76 5.58 4.17
C ASP A 110 8.95 5.01 2.75
N CYS A 111 8.98 3.68 2.62
CA CYS A 111 9.21 2.97 1.38
C CYS A 111 8.01 2.17 0.89
N HIS A 112 7.26 1.54 1.78
CA HIS A 112 6.30 0.51 1.44
C HIS A 112 4.98 0.67 2.19
N VAL A 113 3.90 0.15 1.60
CA VAL A 113 2.64 -0.05 2.31
C VAL A 113 2.75 -1.26 3.23
N THR A 114 2.04 -1.19 4.37
CA THR A 114 2.03 -2.26 5.36
C THR A 114 0.59 -2.51 5.81
N LYS A 115 0.18 -3.77 5.81
CA LYS A 115 -1.10 -4.18 6.41
C LYS A 115 -0.98 -4.10 7.94
N VAL A 116 -1.78 -3.23 8.55
CA VAL A 116 -1.90 -3.12 10.01
C VAL A 116 -2.95 -4.10 10.54
N SER A 117 -4.08 -4.22 9.85
CA SER A 117 -5.13 -5.18 10.16
C SER A 117 -5.97 -5.51 8.94
N GLY A 118 -6.75 -6.58 9.02
CA GLY A 118 -7.62 -7.07 7.97
C GLY A 118 -7.46 -8.57 7.78
N PRO A 119 -8.40 -9.24 7.12
CA PRO A 119 -8.35 -10.68 6.90
C PRO A 119 -7.21 -11.05 5.93
N ASP A 120 -6.63 -12.24 6.11
CA ASP A 120 -5.75 -12.87 5.13
C ASP A 120 -6.56 -13.70 4.12
N THR A 121 -7.71 -14.19 4.54
CA THR A 121 -8.59 -15.05 3.75
C THR A 121 -10.05 -14.66 3.96
N VAL A 122 -10.81 -14.68 2.87
CA VAL A 122 -12.26 -14.51 2.87
C VAL A 122 -12.90 -15.75 2.23
N VAL A 123 -13.97 -16.24 2.86
CA VAL A 123 -14.79 -17.36 2.33
C VAL A 123 -16.04 -16.77 1.69
N VAL A 124 -16.31 -17.14 0.44
CA VAL A 124 -17.50 -16.71 -0.32
C VAL A 124 -18.46 -17.87 -0.56
N HIS A 125 -19.76 -17.52 -0.69
CA HIS A 125 -20.85 -18.47 -0.93
C HIS A 125 -21.42 -18.34 -2.34
#